data_23ff07faca80d8dc025ffdee35e5f2a1
#
_entry.id   23ff07faca80d8dc025ffdee35e5f2a1
#
_cell.length_a   1.000
_cell.length_b   1.000
_cell.length_c   1.000
_cell.angle_alpha   90.00
_cell.angle_beta   90.00
_cell.angle_gamma   90.00
#
_symmetry.space_group_name_H-M   'P 1'
#
loop_
_entity.id
_entity.type
_entity.pdbx_description
1 polymer ?
#
loop_
_entity_poly.entity_id
_entity_poly.type
_entity_poly.pdbx_seq_one_letter_code
_entity_poly.pdbx_strand_id
1 'polypeptide(L)'
;MRGDAFSRCHPVVCFTFFFGAIACSAVYQHPAYLIASLLCAALYDLLLRGRRAGRRMLLALPLFLLLCILNPIFNPAGEHVLFVWLGRNFTLESLTYGVVIGGIFVSMLFWFDCYNRVLTSDKFTTLFGNLIPSLSLLLVMVLRLIPELTRRTAQLRGARRCIGKGADRGDTLRVRLSDGVAVLSALTDRALEDSVVTGDSMRARGYGTARRSSFQIYRMTGRDGLLLALELLLLTAAVLFGASDAEYFPTLTLARPNWAFALYCAYLLLPSALHIKEAVQWHILRSKL
;
A
#
# COMPACT_ATOMS: atom_id res chain seq x y z
N MET A 1 -14.88 -13.69 -2.98
CA MET A 1 -13.99 -12.92 -2.10
C MET A 1 -14.86 -12.33 -0.99
N ARG A 2 -14.66 -12.70 0.27
CA ARG A 2 -15.37 -12.08 1.39
C ARG A 2 -14.80 -10.67 1.52
N GLY A 3 -15.60 -9.65 1.22
CA GLY A 3 -15.21 -8.26 1.42
C GLY A 3 -15.03 -8.00 2.92
N ASP A 4 -13.95 -7.39 3.29
CA ASP A 4 -13.68 -6.92 4.65
C ASP A 4 -14.65 -5.80 5.02
N ALA A 5 -15.11 -5.72 6.28
CA ALA A 5 -16.00 -4.68 6.78
C ALA A 5 -15.42 -3.29 6.51
N PHE A 6 -14.13 -3.11 6.81
CA PHE A 6 -13.42 -1.86 6.58
C PHE A 6 -13.30 -1.51 5.10
N SER A 7 -13.14 -2.52 4.23
CA SER A 7 -13.09 -2.29 2.77
C SER A 7 -14.43 -1.81 2.18
N ARG A 8 -15.55 -1.90 2.89
CA ARG A 8 -16.85 -1.38 2.45
C ARG A 8 -17.09 0.06 2.87
N CYS A 9 -16.29 0.59 3.79
CA CYS A 9 -16.37 1.99 4.19
C CYS A 9 -16.01 2.93 3.03
N HIS A 10 -16.38 4.20 3.17
CA HIS A 10 -16.09 5.22 2.18
C HIS A 10 -14.57 5.30 1.90
N PRO A 11 -14.14 5.49 0.63
CA PRO A 11 -12.72 5.53 0.26
C PRO A 11 -11.87 6.53 1.05
N VAL A 12 -12.44 7.67 1.45
CA VAL A 12 -11.77 8.68 2.28
C VAL A 12 -11.37 8.11 3.64
N VAL A 13 -12.27 7.39 4.33
CA VAL A 13 -12.01 6.75 5.63
C VAL A 13 -10.85 5.77 5.52
N CYS A 14 -10.90 4.88 4.51
CA CYS A 14 -9.83 3.91 4.29
C CYS A 14 -8.49 4.60 3.99
N PHE A 15 -8.50 5.66 3.18
CA PHE A 15 -7.28 6.37 2.81
C PHE A 15 -6.65 7.10 3.99
N THR A 16 -7.46 7.88 4.75
CA THR A 16 -6.97 8.63 5.92
C THR A 16 -6.42 7.71 6.99
N PHE A 17 -7.07 6.56 7.23
CA PHE A 17 -6.56 5.56 8.16
C PHE A 17 -5.18 5.04 7.76
N PHE A 18 -5.03 4.49 6.53
CA PHE A 18 -3.75 3.91 6.13
C PHE A 18 -2.65 4.95 6.00
N PHE A 19 -2.98 6.15 5.52
CA PHE A 19 -2.02 7.26 5.46
C PHE A 19 -1.52 7.62 6.87
N GLY A 20 -2.42 7.76 7.83
CA GLY A 20 -2.06 8.03 9.23
C GLY A 20 -1.26 6.89 9.87
N ALA A 21 -1.64 5.62 9.64
CA ALA A 21 -0.93 4.46 10.18
C ALA A 21 0.51 4.37 9.64
N ILE A 22 0.70 4.59 8.33
CA ILE A 22 2.04 4.59 7.70
C ILE A 22 2.86 5.78 8.18
N ALA A 23 2.28 6.98 8.23
CA ALA A 23 2.96 8.18 8.70
C ALA A 23 3.40 8.07 10.17
N CYS A 24 2.51 7.60 11.05
CA CYS A 24 2.86 7.36 12.46
C CYS A 24 3.94 6.29 12.62
N SER A 25 3.87 5.20 11.83
CA SER A 25 4.91 4.15 11.87
C SER A 25 6.28 4.67 11.42
N ALA A 26 6.34 5.69 10.56
CA ALA A 26 7.58 6.32 10.13
C ALA A 26 8.14 7.32 11.16
N VAL A 27 7.26 8.04 11.87
CA VAL A 27 7.64 9.09 12.80
C VAL A 27 8.04 8.52 14.17
N TYR A 28 7.28 7.53 14.67
CA TYR A 28 7.54 6.97 15.99
C TYR A 28 8.66 5.92 15.95
N GLN A 29 9.86 6.35 16.37
CA GLN A 29 11.05 5.49 16.42
C GLN A 29 11.16 4.68 17.73
N HIS A 30 10.27 4.89 18.69
CA HIS A 30 10.29 4.16 19.96
C HIS A 30 9.93 2.68 19.76
N PRO A 31 10.71 1.72 20.33
CA PRO A 31 10.50 0.27 20.10
C PRO A 31 9.11 -0.23 20.47
N ALA A 32 8.49 0.32 21.53
CA ALA A 32 7.14 -0.08 21.92
C ALA A 32 6.09 0.25 20.85
N TYR A 33 6.14 1.47 20.27
CA TYR A 33 5.25 1.89 19.20
C TYR A 33 5.46 1.06 17.92
N LEU A 34 6.72 0.74 17.62
CA LEU A 34 7.09 -0.11 16.51
C LEU A 34 6.51 -1.53 16.64
N ILE A 35 6.70 -2.17 17.80
CA ILE A 35 6.18 -3.52 18.07
C ILE A 35 4.65 -3.51 17.97
N ALA A 36 3.99 -2.50 18.55
CA ALA A 36 2.53 -2.36 18.47
C ALA A 36 2.06 -2.22 17.01
N SER A 37 2.73 -1.37 16.20
CA SER A 37 2.41 -1.19 14.79
C SER A 37 2.58 -2.48 14.00
N LEU A 38 3.70 -3.17 14.20
CA LEU A 38 4.01 -4.43 13.52
C LEU A 38 3.01 -5.53 13.88
N LEU A 39 2.66 -5.65 15.17
CA LEU A 39 1.67 -6.63 15.62
C LEU A 39 0.27 -6.33 15.08
N CYS A 40 -0.15 -5.06 15.10
CA CYS A 40 -1.46 -4.66 14.58
C CYS A 40 -1.55 -4.86 13.05
N ALA A 41 -0.50 -4.49 12.30
CA ALA A 41 -0.42 -4.71 10.86
C ALA A 41 -0.43 -6.20 10.52
N ALA A 42 0.35 -7.01 11.25
CA ALA A 42 0.40 -8.46 11.11
C ALA A 42 -0.95 -9.12 11.43
N LEU A 43 -1.61 -8.70 12.50
CA LEU A 43 -2.95 -9.16 12.88
C LEU A 43 -3.97 -8.85 11.77
N TYR A 44 -3.95 -7.63 11.27
CA TYR A 44 -4.88 -7.22 10.22
C TYR A 44 -4.63 -7.95 8.90
N ASP A 45 -3.37 -8.14 8.49
CA ASP A 45 -3.04 -8.93 7.29
C ASP A 45 -3.43 -10.41 7.47
N LEU A 46 -3.28 -10.97 8.68
CA LEU A 46 -3.73 -12.32 9.00
C LEU A 46 -5.26 -12.46 8.87
N LEU A 47 -6.02 -11.48 9.35
CA LEU A 47 -7.47 -11.45 9.22
C LEU A 47 -7.92 -11.35 7.75
N LEU A 48 -7.20 -10.57 6.92
CA LEU A 48 -7.50 -10.38 5.51
C LEU A 48 -7.17 -11.62 4.64
N ARG A 49 -6.10 -12.33 4.93
CA ARG A 49 -5.52 -13.37 4.05
C ARG A 49 -5.40 -14.75 4.67
N GLY A 50 -5.57 -14.85 5.98
CA GLY A 50 -5.40 -16.12 6.70
C GLY A 50 -3.95 -16.63 6.59
N ARG A 51 -3.78 -17.94 6.38
CA ARG A 51 -2.46 -18.61 6.34
C ARG A 51 -1.46 -18.05 5.32
N ARG A 52 -1.93 -17.33 4.28
CA ARG A 52 -1.03 -16.75 3.27
C ARG A 52 -0.26 -15.52 3.79
N ALA A 53 -0.73 -14.89 4.87
CA ALA A 53 -0.03 -13.79 5.52
C ALA A 53 1.31 -14.26 6.11
N GLY A 54 1.35 -15.41 6.77
CA GLY A 54 2.57 -15.93 7.38
C GLY A 54 3.73 -16.15 6.40
N ARG A 55 3.45 -16.58 5.17
CA ARG A 55 4.50 -16.72 4.14
C ARG A 55 5.12 -15.38 3.75
N ARG A 56 4.34 -14.30 3.75
CA ARG A 56 4.84 -12.94 3.43
C ARG A 56 5.62 -12.35 4.59
N MET A 57 5.20 -12.60 5.82
CA MET A 57 5.97 -12.23 7.01
C MET A 57 7.36 -12.89 6.95
N LEU A 58 7.43 -14.15 6.55
CA LEU A 58 8.71 -14.85 6.38
C LEU A 58 9.55 -14.23 5.25
N LEU A 59 8.93 -13.76 4.15
CA LEU A 59 9.62 -13.09 3.05
C LEU A 59 10.12 -11.68 3.40
N ALA A 60 9.56 -11.04 4.42
CA ALA A 60 10.04 -9.74 4.91
C ALA A 60 11.28 -9.88 5.83
N LEU A 61 11.50 -11.07 6.40
CA LEU A 61 12.59 -11.34 7.33
C LEU A 61 14.00 -11.12 6.72
N PRO A 62 14.33 -11.55 5.50
CA PRO A 62 15.63 -11.27 4.89
C PRO A 62 15.86 -9.77 4.68
N LEU A 63 14.83 -9.00 4.33
CA LEU A 63 14.93 -7.54 4.22
C LEU A 63 15.20 -6.89 5.59
N PHE A 64 14.50 -7.36 6.63
CA PHE A 64 14.74 -6.91 8.00
C PHE A 64 16.18 -7.14 8.43
N LEU A 65 16.69 -8.36 8.25
CA LEU A 65 18.07 -8.72 8.58
C LEU A 65 19.09 -7.92 7.78
N LEU A 66 18.82 -7.70 6.49
CA LEU A 66 19.67 -6.87 5.64
C LEU A 66 19.80 -5.45 6.20
N LEU A 67 18.69 -4.81 6.59
CA LEU A 67 18.69 -3.46 7.14
C LEU A 67 19.38 -3.40 8.52
N CYS A 68 19.19 -4.42 9.37
CA CYS A 68 19.88 -4.52 10.65
C CYS A 68 21.41 -4.58 10.49
N ILE A 69 21.91 -5.29 9.46
CA ILE A 69 23.35 -5.44 9.22
C ILE A 69 23.93 -4.22 8.47
N LEU A 70 23.17 -3.63 7.55
CA LEU A 70 23.64 -2.46 6.80
C LEU A 70 23.80 -1.23 7.69
N ASN A 71 22.96 -1.03 8.69
CA ASN A 71 23.01 0.18 9.50
C ASN A 71 24.34 0.38 10.26
N PRO A 72 24.91 -0.62 10.96
CA PRO A 72 26.23 -0.49 11.58
C PRO A 72 27.37 -0.22 10.60
N ILE A 73 27.22 -0.66 9.34
CA ILE A 73 28.22 -0.44 8.28
C ILE A 73 28.26 1.04 7.87
N PHE A 74 27.07 1.69 7.80
CA PHE A 74 26.96 3.09 7.37
C PHE A 74 27.06 4.09 8.53
N ASN A 75 26.58 3.73 9.72
CA ASN A 75 26.54 4.57 10.92
C ASN A 75 27.35 3.93 12.06
N PRO A 76 28.67 4.07 12.12
CA PRO A 76 29.50 3.52 13.17
C PRO A 76 29.50 4.41 14.45
N ALA A 77 28.37 5.02 14.81
CA ALA A 77 28.24 5.88 15.97
C ALA A 77 27.87 5.05 17.20
N GLY A 78 28.32 5.46 18.40
CA GLY A 78 28.03 4.82 19.70
C GLY A 78 29.29 4.62 20.53
N GLU A 79 29.12 4.45 21.83
CA GLU A 79 30.23 4.30 22.79
C GLU A 79 30.63 2.83 23.01
N HIS A 80 29.67 1.89 22.93
CA HIS A 80 29.92 0.46 23.17
C HIS A 80 30.30 -0.29 21.92
N VAL A 81 31.60 -0.39 21.63
CA VAL A 81 32.14 -1.15 20.48
C VAL A 81 32.08 -2.65 20.79
N LEU A 82 31.33 -3.40 19.98
CA LEU A 82 31.23 -4.86 20.06
C LEU A 82 32.40 -5.54 19.37
N PHE A 83 32.68 -5.14 18.14
CA PHE A 83 33.81 -5.63 17.33
C PHE A 83 34.13 -4.65 16.20
N VAL A 84 35.33 -4.78 15.65
CA VAL A 84 35.79 -3.98 14.52
C VAL A 84 35.86 -4.87 13.29
N TRP A 85 35.11 -4.50 12.23
CA TRP A 85 35.10 -5.22 10.96
C TRP A 85 35.33 -4.26 9.79
N LEU A 86 36.22 -4.63 8.87
CA LEU A 86 36.61 -3.76 7.75
C LEU A 86 37.07 -2.34 8.17
N GLY A 87 37.71 -2.18 9.33
CA GLY A 87 38.13 -0.87 9.83
C GLY A 87 37.03 0.04 10.35
N ARG A 88 35.80 -0.50 10.55
CA ARG A 88 34.65 0.21 11.12
C ARG A 88 34.23 -0.42 12.44
N ASN A 89 33.86 0.42 13.40
CA ASN A 89 33.39 -0.01 14.71
C ASN A 89 31.92 -0.42 14.61
N PHE A 90 31.63 -1.67 14.95
CA PHE A 90 30.26 -2.14 15.17
C PHE A 90 29.91 -1.91 16.61
N THR A 91 28.98 -0.97 16.85
CA THR A 91 28.52 -0.58 18.18
C THR A 91 27.14 -1.18 18.49
N LEU A 92 26.87 -1.40 19.75
CA LEU A 92 25.57 -1.92 20.22
C LEU A 92 24.44 -0.94 19.88
N GLU A 93 24.71 0.35 20.01
CA GLU A 93 23.75 1.43 19.70
C GLU A 93 23.40 1.43 18.21
N SER A 94 24.39 1.27 17.34
CA SER A 94 24.19 1.19 15.90
C SER A 94 23.36 -0.05 15.49
N LEU A 95 23.60 -1.18 16.16
CA LEU A 95 22.85 -2.42 15.92
C LEU A 95 21.39 -2.28 16.38
N THR A 96 21.16 -1.73 17.58
CA THR A 96 19.79 -1.48 18.09
C THR A 96 19.03 -0.50 17.22
N TYR A 97 19.67 0.56 16.76
CA TYR A 97 19.09 1.49 15.81
C TYR A 97 18.78 0.81 14.46
N GLY A 98 19.66 -0.09 14.00
CA GLY A 98 19.41 -0.91 12.81
C GLY A 98 18.16 -1.80 12.94
N VAL A 99 17.94 -2.41 14.10
CA VAL A 99 16.74 -3.19 14.40
C VAL A 99 15.48 -2.30 14.33
N VAL A 100 15.56 -1.09 14.86
CA VAL A 100 14.44 -0.14 14.84
C VAL A 100 14.12 0.30 13.40
N ILE A 101 15.12 0.73 12.64
CA ILE A 101 14.93 1.11 11.22
C ILE A 101 14.39 -0.06 10.41
N GLY A 102 14.98 -1.23 10.55
CA GLY A 102 14.49 -2.44 9.87
C GLY A 102 13.04 -2.76 10.22
N GLY A 103 12.68 -2.62 11.49
CA GLY A 103 11.31 -2.81 11.97
C GLY A 103 10.33 -1.77 11.43
N ILE A 104 10.73 -0.49 11.34
CA ILE A 104 9.92 0.57 10.71
C ILE A 104 9.62 0.21 9.26
N PHE A 105 10.64 -0.15 8.48
CA PHE A 105 10.46 -0.54 7.08
C PHE A 105 9.52 -1.73 6.92
N VAL A 106 9.69 -2.77 7.72
CA VAL A 106 8.84 -3.96 7.67
C VAL A 106 7.40 -3.63 8.08
N SER A 107 7.21 -2.80 9.11
CA SER A 107 5.89 -2.33 9.52
C SER A 107 5.19 -1.53 8.42
N MET A 108 5.92 -0.61 7.77
CA MET A 108 5.40 0.14 6.62
C MET A 108 5.01 -0.76 5.47
N LEU A 109 5.85 -1.78 5.13
CA LEU A 109 5.53 -2.74 4.08
C LEU A 109 4.24 -3.51 4.37
N PHE A 110 4.00 -3.92 5.62
CA PHE A 110 2.77 -4.61 5.99
C PHE A 110 1.55 -3.69 5.90
N TRP A 111 1.66 -2.44 6.33
CA TRP A 111 0.58 -1.46 6.16
C TRP A 111 0.31 -1.17 4.68
N PHE A 112 1.34 -1.04 3.83
CA PHE A 112 1.19 -0.90 2.39
C PHE A 112 0.54 -2.12 1.73
N ASP A 113 0.87 -3.31 2.19
CA ASP A 113 0.25 -4.55 1.66
C ASP A 113 -1.24 -4.64 2.02
N CYS A 114 -1.61 -4.22 3.23
CA CYS A 114 -3.01 -4.06 3.65
C CYS A 114 -3.72 -2.95 2.86
N TYR A 115 -3.08 -1.79 2.68
CA TYR A 115 -3.56 -0.68 1.87
C TYR A 115 -3.90 -1.11 0.45
N ASN A 116 -2.96 -1.76 -0.26
CA ASN A 116 -3.16 -2.22 -1.63
C ASN A 116 -4.33 -3.21 -1.78
N ARG A 117 -4.71 -3.88 -0.71
CA ARG A 117 -5.83 -4.80 -0.73
C ARG A 117 -7.16 -4.12 -0.47
N VAL A 118 -7.20 -3.14 0.41
CA VAL A 118 -8.42 -2.42 0.81
C VAL A 118 -8.76 -1.31 -0.17
N LEU A 119 -7.75 -0.54 -0.60
CA LEU A 119 -7.90 0.50 -1.61
C LEU A 119 -7.66 -0.09 -3.02
N THR A 120 -8.77 -0.41 -3.68
CA THR A 120 -8.77 -0.78 -5.10
C THR A 120 -8.60 0.46 -5.98
N SER A 121 -8.20 0.24 -7.25
CA SER A 121 -8.08 1.32 -8.24
C SER A 121 -9.36 2.15 -8.38
N ASP A 122 -10.54 1.53 -8.25
CA ASP A 122 -11.82 2.22 -8.33
C ASP A 122 -12.05 3.18 -7.17
N LYS A 123 -11.67 2.77 -5.95
CA LYS A 123 -11.73 3.63 -4.75
C LYS A 123 -10.77 4.80 -4.86
N PHE A 124 -9.55 4.54 -5.32
CA PHE A 124 -8.55 5.57 -5.55
C PHE A 124 -9.06 6.61 -6.57
N THR A 125 -9.64 6.15 -7.68
CA THR A 125 -10.23 7.02 -8.68
C THR A 125 -11.38 7.86 -8.12
N THR A 126 -12.21 7.29 -7.27
CA THR A 126 -13.31 8.01 -6.62
C THR A 126 -12.80 9.08 -5.65
N LEU A 127 -11.72 8.81 -4.93
CA LEU A 127 -11.10 9.75 -4.00
C LEU A 127 -10.63 11.04 -4.70
N PHE A 128 -9.93 10.88 -5.82
CA PHE A 128 -9.37 12.00 -6.60
C PHE A 128 -10.35 12.57 -7.63
N GLY A 129 -11.44 11.87 -7.92
CA GLY A 129 -12.41 12.26 -8.94
C GLY A 129 -13.08 13.60 -8.71
N ASN A 130 -13.28 13.97 -7.46
CA ASN A 130 -13.88 15.25 -7.08
C ASN A 130 -12.84 16.38 -7.00
N LEU A 131 -11.58 16.06 -6.72
CA LEU A 131 -10.52 17.04 -6.59
C LEU A 131 -10.02 17.53 -7.96
N ILE A 132 -9.77 16.59 -8.87
CA ILE A 132 -9.26 16.89 -10.23
C ILE A 132 -10.05 16.05 -11.25
N PRO A 133 -11.22 16.56 -11.70
CA PRO A 133 -12.12 15.78 -12.56
C PRO A 133 -11.51 15.33 -13.90
N SER A 134 -10.65 16.17 -14.51
CA SER A 134 -9.97 15.84 -15.77
C SER A 134 -8.95 14.70 -15.61
N LEU A 135 -8.17 14.72 -14.51
CA LEU A 135 -7.21 13.67 -14.20
C LEU A 135 -7.92 12.35 -13.87
N SER A 136 -9.04 12.40 -13.16
CA SER A 136 -9.86 11.23 -12.87
C SER A 136 -10.37 10.55 -14.13
N LEU A 137 -10.85 11.32 -15.10
CA LEU A 137 -11.28 10.77 -16.40
C LEU A 137 -10.11 10.08 -17.12
N LEU A 138 -8.96 10.76 -17.21
CA LEU A 138 -7.75 10.23 -17.85
C LEU A 138 -7.33 8.92 -17.17
N LEU A 139 -7.34 8.89 -15.83
CA LEU A 139 -6.99 7.68 -15.06
C LEU A 139 -7.95 6.51 -15.36
N VAL A 140 -9.27 6.77 -15.41
CA VAL A 140 -10.25 5.73 -15.75
C VAL A 140 -10.03 5.20 -17.17
N MET A 141 -9.74 6.09 -18.13
CA MET A 141 -9.44 5.68 -19.51
C MET A 141 -8.17 4.83 -19.57
N VAL A 142 -7.10 5.24 -18.89
CA VAL A 142 -5.85 4.46 -18.83
C VAL A 142 -6.07 3.11 -18.18
N LEU A 143 -6.75 3.05 -17.03
CA LEU A 143 -7.04 1.78 -16.34
C LEU A 143 -7.87 0.82 -17.19
N ARG A 144 -8.79 1.34 -18.03
CA ARG A 144 -9.53 0.54 -19.00
C ARG A 144 -8.65 0.07 -20.15
N LEU A 145 -7.71 0.89 -20.61
CA LEU A 145 -6.84 0.60 -21.74
C LEU A 145 -5.85 -0.53 -21.43
N ILE A 146 -5.37 -0.65 -20.19
CA ILE A 146 -4.40 -1.69 -19.79
C ILE A 146 -4.87 -3.13 -20.11
N PRO A 147 -6.07 -3.59 -19.68
CA PRO A 147 -6.55 -4.93 -20.03
C PRO A 147 -6.74 -5.12 -21.54
N GLU A 148 -7.18 -4.07 -22.23
CA GLU A 148 -7.38 -4.10 -23.68
C GLU A 148 -6.07 -4.26 -24.43
N LEU A 149 -5.05 -3.45 -24.12
CA LEU A 149 -3.71 -3.58 -24.71
C LEU A 149 -3.08 -4.94 -24.39
N THR A 150 -3.30 -5.48 -23.19
CA THR A 150 -2.80 -6.81 -22.82
C THR A 150 -3.40 -7.90 -23.68
N ARG A 151 -4.71 -7.85 -23.96
CA ARG A 151 -5.39 -8.80 -24.88
C ARG A 151 -4.88 -8.65 -26.31
N ARG A 152 -4.78 -7.42 -26.81
CA ARG A 152 -4.26 -7.12 -28.15
C ARG A 152 -2.82 -7.59 -28.33
N THR A 153 -1.98 -7.39 -27.29
CA THR A 153 -0.61 -7.91 -27.29
C THR A 153 -0.58 -9.43 -27.48
N ALA A 154 -1.44 -10.15 -26.76
CA ALA A 154 -1.51 -11.61 -26.89
C ALA A 154 -1.96 -12.05 -28.29
N GLN A 155 -2.96 -11.36 -28.86
CA GLN A 155 -3.45 -11.61 -30.23
C GLN A 155 -2.38 -11.32 -31.28
N LEU A 156 -1.69 -10.18 -31.21
CA LEU A 156 -0.61 -9.81 -32.13
C LEU A 156 0.55 -10.80 -32.08
N ARG A 157 0.97 -11.19 -30.88
CA ARG A 157 2.01 -12.22 -30.71
C ARG A 157 1.57 -13.56 -31.30
N GLY A 158 0.31 -13.95 -31.11
CA GLY A 158 -0.24 -15.16 -31.72
C GLY A 158 -0.20 -15.10 -33.24
N ALA A 159 -0.71 -14.02 -33.86
CA ALA A 159 -0.68 -13.81 -35.27
C ALA A 159 0.74 -13.83 -35.87
N ARG A 160 1.69 -13.16 -35.21
CA ARG A 160 3.11 -13.15 -35.64
C ARG A 160 3.76 -14.53 -35.59
N ARG A 161 3.41 -15.36 -34.58
CA ARG A 161 3.84 -16.76 -34.53
C ARG A 161 3.30 -17.57 -35.70
N CYS A 162 2.03 -17.40 -36.07
CA CYS A 162 1.45 -18.11 -37.19
C CYS A 162 2.16 -17.83 -38.53
N ILE A 163 2.71 -16.63 -38.72
CA ILE A 163 3.47 -16.25 -39.90
C ILE A 163 4.98 -16.49 -39.80
N GLY A 164 5.44 -17.18 -38.71
CA GLY A 164 6.84 -17.49 -38.51
C GLY A 164 7.73 -16.30 -38.09
N LYS A 165 7.13 -15.14 -37.75
CA LYS A 165 7.87 -13.92 -37.32
C LYS A 165 7.82 -13.68 -35.81
N GLY A 166 7.18 -14.55 -35.04
CA GLY A 166 7.13 -14.45 -33.57
C GLY A 166 8.36 -15.04 -32.91
N ALA A 167 8.85 -14.41 -31.86
CA ALA A 167 9.95 -14.94 -31.09
C ALA A 167 9.51 -16.11 -30.19
N ASP A 168 10.29 -17.20 -30.23
CA ASP A 168 10.12 -18.37 -29.38
C ASP A 168 11.04 -18.37 -28.17
N ARG A 169 10.78 -19.28 -27.20
CA ARG A 169 11.57 -19.34 -25.94
C ARG A 169 13.05 -19.66 -26.14
N GLY A 170 13.43 -20.28 -27.29
CA GLY A 170 14.82 -20.63 -27.62
C GLY A 170 15.56 -19.56 -28.42
N ASP A 171 14.89 -18.49 -28.85
CA ASP A 171 15.49 -17.45 -29.69
C ASP A 171 16.45 -16.54 -28.94
N THR A 172 17.41 -15.97 -29.68
CA THR A 172 18.37 -14.99 -29.18
C THR A 172 17.67 -13.73 -28.66
N LEU A 173 18.27 -13.06 -27.68
CA LEU A 173 17.75 -11.80 -27.12
C LEU A 173 17.46 -10.76 -28.19
N ARG A 174 18.27 -10.69 -29.24
CA ARG A 174 18.12 -9.76 -30.35
C ARG A 174 16.80 -10.00 -31.13
N VAL A 175 16.46 -11.26 -31.43
CA VAL A 175 15.22 -11.64 -32.10
C VAL A 175 14.01 -11.33 -31.23
N ARG A 176 14.08 -11.63 -29.93
CA ARG A 176 13.03 -11.33 -28.95
C ARG A 176 12.77 -9.84 -28.80
N LEU A 177 13.84 -9.03 -28.79
CA LEU A 177 13.74 -7.57 -28.74
C LEU A 177 13.14 -7.01 -30.04
N SER A 178 13.59 -7.48 -31.21
CA SER A 178 13.04 -7.07 -32.50
C SER A 178 11.55 -7.39 -32.62
N ASP A 179 11.14 -8.59 -32.20
CA ASP A 179 9.71 -8.95 -32.15
C ASP A 179 8.92 -8.07 -31.18
N GLY A 180 9.50 -7.81 -30.01
CA GLY A 180 8.90 -6.91 -29.01
C GLY A 180 8.68 -5.49 -29.52
N VAL A 181 9.68 -4.91 -30.20
CA VAL A 181 9.58 -3.58 -30.81
C VAL A 181 8.51 -3.56 -31.92
N ALA A 182 8.46 -4.58 -32.76
CA ALA A 182 7.44 -4.65 -33.82
C ALA A 182 6.01 -4.77 -33.25
N VAL A 183 5.82 -5.54 -32.18
CA VAL A 183 4.52 -5.61 -31.46
C VAL A 183 4.19 -4.26 -30.83
N LEU A 184 5.16 -3.60 -30.20
CA LEU A 184 4.96 -2.30 -29.57
C LEU A 184 4.58 -1.23 -30.60
N SER A 185 5.27 -1.17 -31.76
CA SER A 185 4.94 -0.24 -32.83
C SER A 185 3.49 -0.42 -33.29
N ALA A 186 3.09 -1.66 -33.61
CA ALA A 186 1.73 -1.95 -34.04
C ALA A 186 0.66 -1.61 -32.99
N LEU A 187 0.98 -1.80 -31.70
CA LEU A 187 0.10 -1.39 -30.59
C LEU A 187 -0.01 0.13 -30.48
N THR A 188 1.11 0.85 -30.67
CA THR A 188 1.14 2.32 -30.58
C THR A 188 0.33 2.94 -31.71
N ASP A 189 0.53 2.50 -32.96
CA ASP A 189 -0.23 2.97 -34.11
C ASP A 189 -1.73 2.80 -33.89
N ARG A 190 -2.12 1.62 -33.44
CA ARG A 190 -3.52 1.32 -33.13
C ARG A 190 -4.07 2.15 -31.96
N ALA A 191 -3.28 2.36 -30.91
CA ALA A 191 -3.68 3.16 -29.75
C ALA A 191 -3.88 4.64 -30.13
N LEU A 192 -3.05 5.17 -31.03
CA LEU A 192 -3.21 6.54 -31.55
C LEU A 192 -4.50 6.67 -32.37
N GLU A 193 -4.77 5.71 -33.29
CA GLU A 193 -6.01 5.68 -34.07
C GLU A 193 -7.25 5.61 -33.15
N ASP A 194 -7.26 4.67 -32.19
CA ASP A 194 -8.36 4.50 -31.23
C ASP A 194 -8.54 5.76 -30.35
N SER A 195 -7.48 6.51 -30.05
CA SER A 195 -7.56 7.74 -29.26
C SER A 195 -8.31 8.85 -29.98
N VAL A 196 -8.06 9.01 -31.28
CA VAL A 196 -8.78 10.00 -32.13
C VAL A 196 -10.27 9.64 -32.20
N VAL A 197 -10.58 8.38 -32.53
CA VAL A 197 -11.97 7.88 -32.59
C VAL A 197 -12.69 8.05 -31.26
N THR A 198 -12.00 7.79 -30.15
CA THR A 198 -12.54 7.98 -28.79
C THR A 198 -12.83 9.46 -28.54
N GLY A 199 -11.91 10.36 -28.90
CA GLY A 199 -12.07 11.80 -28.75
C GLY A 199 -13.27 12.34 -29.55
N ASP A 200 -13.40 11.93 -30.79
CA ASP A 200 -14.53 12.33 -31.66
C ASP A 200 -15.87 11.78 -31.14
N SER A 201 -15.88 10.53 -30.69
CA SER A 201 -17.05 9.92 -30.05
C SER A 201 -17.48 10.65 -28.78
N MET A 202 -16.53 11.11 -27.97
CA MET A 202 -16.82 11.92 -26.77
C MET A 202 -17.39 13.29 -27.14
N ARG A 203 -16.84 13.96 -28.15
CA ARG A 203 -17.37 15.24 -28.66
C ARG A 203 -18.78 15.10 -29.19
N ALA A 204 -19.05 14.05 -29.99
CA ALA A 204 -20.37 13.76 -30.51
C ALA A 204 -21.42 13.50 -29.41
N ARG A 205 -21.01 12.99 -28.27
CA ARG A 205 -21.86 12.80 -27.06
C ARG A 205 -22.01 14.06 -26.20
N GLY A 206 -21.49 15.22 -26.65
CA GLY A 206 -21.59 16.48 -25.94
C GLY A 206 -20.61 16.62 -24.78
N TYR A 207 -19.50 15.91 -24.77
CA TYR A 207 -18.51 16.09 -23.74
C TYR A 207 -17.92 17.52 -23.78
N GLY A 208 -17.97 18.21 -22.63
CA GLY A 208 -17.49 19.59 -22.50
C GLY A 208 -18.55 20.69 -22.73
N THR A 209 -19.78 20.34 -23.16
CA THR A 209 -20.84 21.32 -23.43
C THR A 209 -21.65 21.71 -22.18
N ALA A 210 -21.67 20.86 -21.14
CA ALA A 210 -22.41 21.09 -19.92
C ALA A 210 -21.57 20.77 -18.67
N ARG A 211 -22.06 21.19 -17.49
CA ARG A 211 -21.45 20.86 -16.21
C ARG A 211 -21.42 19.35 -16.03
N ARG A 212 -20.25 18.81 -15.71
CA ARG A 212 -20.01 17.38 -15.60
C ARG A 212 -20.78 16.76 -14.43
N SER A 213 -21.49 15.69 -14.67
CA SER A 213 -22.03 14.80 -13.65
C SER A 213 -21.18 13.53 -13.59
N SER A 214 -20.95 13.01 -12.39
CA SER A 214 -20.29 11.72 -12.20
C SER A 214 -21.23 10.75 -11.49
N PHE A 215 -21.23 9.49 -11.91
CA PHE A 215 -21.92 8.44 -11.19
C PHE A 215 -21.08 8.07 -9.97
N GLN A 216 -21.54 8.48 -8.78
CA GLN A 216 -20.86 8.17 -7.53
C GLN A 216 -21.30 6.78 -7.06
N ILE A 217 -20.38 5.82 -7.08
CA ILE A 217 -20.59 4.47 -6.56
C ILE A 217 -20.57 4.48 -5.02
N TYR A 218 -19.72 5.34 -4.42
CA TYR A 218 -19.53 5.45 -2.97
C TYR A 218 -20.25 6.69 -2.45
N ARG A 219 -21.21 6.48 -1.52
CA ARG A 219 -21.90 7.56 -0.80
C ARG A 219 -21.43 7.54 0.65
N MET A 220 -21.09 8.71 1.17
CA MET A 220 -20.71 8.86 2.57
C MET A 220 -21.96 8.65 3.46
N THR A 221 -21.92 7.63 4.30
CA THR A 221 -22.98 7.34 5.27
C THR A 221 -22.67 8.00 6.62
N GLY A 222 -23.68 8.18 7.48
CA GLY A 222 -23.46 8.73 8.83
C GLY A 222 -22.47 7.87 9.65
N ARG A 223 -22.40 6.57 9.39
CA ARG A 223 -21.42 5.66 10.02
C ARG A 223 -20.01 5.97 9.56
N ASP A 224 -19.81 6.23 8.26
CA ASP A 224 -18.49 6.58 7.71
C ASP A 224 -17.99 7.93 8.25
N GLY A 225 -18.93 8.90 8.42
CA GLY A 225 -18.60 10.19 9.03
C GLY A 225 -18.17 10.06 10.49
N LEU A 226 -18.85 9.22 11.28
CA LEU A 226 -18.48 8.96 12.66
C LEU A 226 -17.14 8.22 12.77
N LEU A 227 -16.88 7.24 11.89
CA LEU A 227 -15.61 6.55 11.84
C LEU A 227 -14.47 7.50 11.46
N LEU A 228 -14.67 8.38 10.47
CA LEU A 228 -13.70 9.38 10.08
C LEU A 228 -13.39 10.35 11.24
N ALA A 229 -14.41 10.81 11.95
CA ALA A 229 -14.21 11.67 13.10
C ALA A 229 -13.44 10.97 14.23
N LEU A 230 -13.77 9.70 14.49
CA LEU A 230 -13.09 8.89 15.51
C LEU A 230 -11.61 8.64 15.15
N GLU A 231 -11.32 8.26 13.90
CA GLU A 231 -9.93 8.01 13.49
C GLU A 231 -9.09 9.29 13.47
N LEU A 232 -9.64 10.42 13.04
CA LEU A 232 -8.96 11.72 13.09
C LEU A 232 -8.73 12.17 14.52
N LEU A 233 -9.69 11.98 15.42
CA LEU A 233 -9.54 12.30 16.84
C LEU A 233 -8.46 11.45 17.47
N LEU A 234 -8.45 10.14 17.24
CA LEU A 234 -7.42 9.24 17.76
C LEU A 234 -6.03 9.56 17.19
N LEU A 235 -5.97 9.84 15.90
CA LEU A 235 -4.72 10.19 15.22
C LEU A 235 -4.15 11.51 15.75
N THR A 236 -4.98 12.57 15.84
CA THR A 236 -4.54 13.87 16.36
C THR A 236 -4.16 13.78 17.83
N ALA A 237 -4.90 13.05 18.64
CA ALA A 237 -4.56 12.82 20.04
C ALA A 237 -3.25 12.01 20.17
N ALA A 238 -3.05 10.97 19.36
CA ALA A 238 -1.79 10.23 19.34
C ALA A 238 -0.61 11.12 18.95
N VAL A 239 -0.76 11.98 17.94
CA VAL A 239 0.31 12.89 17.47
C VAL A 239 0.61 14.01 18.49
N LEU A 240 -0.41 14.63 19.06
CA LEU A 240 -0.22 15.75 20.00
C LEU A 240 0.36 15.32 21.36
N PHE A 241 -0.02 14.14 21.84
CA PHE A 241 0.38 13.64 23.15
C PHE A 241 1.42 12.51 23.07
N GLY A 242 1.72 12.01 21.89
CA GLY A 242 2.65 10.91 21.63
C GLY A 242 4.10 11.35 21.60
N ALA A 243 4.55 12.10 22.62
CA ALA A 243 5.98 12.35 22.80
C ALA A 243 6.68 11.02 23.10
N SER A 244 7.42 10.51 22.15
CA SER A 244 8.26 9.31 22.30
C SER A 244 9.71 9.70 22.13
N ASP A 245 10.30 10.23 23.19
CA ASP A 245 11.74 10.55 23.19
C ASP A 245 12.51 9.23 23.26
N ALA A 246 13.00 8.80 22.12
CA ALA A 246 13.92 7.68 22.01
C ALA A 246 15.20 8.19 21.35
N GLU A 247 16.24 8.35 22.17
CA GLU A 247 17.56 8.72 21.69
C GLU A 247 18.43 7.47 21.62
N TYR A 248 19.00 7.22 20.47
CA TYR A 248 19.86 6.07 20.23
C TYR A 248 21.34 6.43 20.26
N PHE A 249 21.67 7.72 20.13
CA PHE A 249 23.04 8.23 20.12
C PHE A 249 23.17 9.46 21.02
N PRO A 250 24.26 9.64 21.76
CA PRO A 250 25.41 8.74 21.94
C PRO A 250 25.13 7.54 22.86
N THR A 251 24.12 7.63 23.72
CA THR A 251 23.69 6.58 24.66
C THR A 251 22.23 6.22 24.44
N LEU A 252 21.91 4.96 24.65
CA LEU A 252 20.56 4.44 24.47
C LEU A 252 19.66 4.89 25.63
N THR A 253 18.85 5.93 25.41
CA THR A 253 17.85 6.39 26.38
C THR A 253 16.44 6.17 25.83
N LEU A 254 15.68 5.32 26.52
CA LEU A 254 14.30 4.99 26.17
C LEU A 254 13.38 5.55 27.26
N ALA A 255 12.61 6.57 26.92
CA ALA A 255 11.56 7.07 27.80
C ALA A 255 10.42 6.04 27.93
N ARG A 256 9.73 6.04 29.07
CA ARG A 256 8.56 5.15 29.24
C ARG A 256 7.43 5.61 28.32
N PRO A 257 6.73 4.66 27.62
CA PRO A 257 5.60 5.01 26.79
C PRO A 257 4.51 5.70 27.61
N ASN A 258 4.05 6.84 27.11
CA ASN A 258 3.01 7.65 27.76
C ASN A 258 1.62 7.04 27.50
N TRP A 259 0.56 7.53 28.18
CA TRP A 259 -0.83 7.15 27.95
C TRP A 259 -1.28 7.29 26.49
N ALA A 260 -0.67 8.18 25.70
CA ALA A 260 -0.86 8.30 24.26
C ALA A 260 -0.54 7.01 23.47
N PHE A 261 0.29 6.12 24.02
CA PHE A 261 0.53 4.80 23.46
C PHE A 261 -0.77 3.97 23.37
N ALA A 262 -1.64 4.07 24.38
CA ALA A 262 -2.92 3.36 24.35
C ALA A 262 -3.84 3.91 23.26
N LEU A 263 -3.85 5.22 23.01
CA LEU A 263 -4.61 5.84 21.92
C LEU A 263 -4.07 5.42 20.54
N TYR A 264 -2.76 5.34 20.41
CA TYR A 264 -2.14 4.83 19.18
C TYR A 264 -2.50 3.37 18.91
N CYS A 265 -2.44 2.50 19.92
CA CYS A 265 -2.88 1.11 19.79
C CYS A 265 -4.37 1.02 19.43
N ALA A 266 -5.22 1.84 20.06
CA ALA A 266 -6.64 1.90 19.75
C ALA A 266 -6.89 2.33 18.29
N TYR A 267 -6.15 3.32 17.80
CA TYR A 267 -6.18 3.75 16.40
C TYR A 267 -5.82 2.60 15.44
N LEU A 268 -4.70 1.93 15.66
CA LEU A 268 -4.23 0.84 14.79
C LEU A 268 -5.14 -0.40 14.81
N LEU A 269 -5.84 -0.64 15.90
CA LEU A 269 -6.77 -1.78 16.04
C LEU A 269 -8.14 -1.52 15.41
N LEU A 270 -8.49 -0.30 15.03
CA LEU A 270 -9.80 0.04 14.46
C LEU A 270 -10.24 -0.89 13.32
N PRO A 271 -9.47 -1.13 12.24
CA PRO A 271 -9.89 -1.98 11.14
C PRO A 271 -10.05 -3.44 11.57
N SER A 272 -9.17 -3.93 12.45
CA SER A 272 -9.25 -5.29 12.99
C SER A 272 -10.50 -5.48 13.84
N ALA A 273 -10.86 -4.50 14.68
CA ALA A 273 -12.05 -4.53 15.51
C ALA A 273 -13.33 -4.53 14.66
N LEU A 274 -13.39 -3.71 13.60
CA LEU A 274 -14.52 -3.70 12.66
C LEU A 274 -14.67 -5.03 11.94
N HIS A 275 -13.57 -5.62 11.49
CA HIS A 275 -13.58 -6.93 10.82
C HIS A 275 -14.06 -8.05 11.75
N ILE A 276 -13.56 -8.08 12.99
CA ILE A 276 -13.98 -9.08 14.00
C ILE A 276 -15.46 -8.91 14.35
N LYS A 277 -15.92 -7.67 14.56
CA LYS A 277 -17.33 -7.38 14.83
C LYS A 277 -18.25 -7.92 13.73
N GLU A 278 -17.91 -7.69 12.47
CA GLU A 278 -18.70 -8.21 11.34
C GLU A 278 -18.64 -9.74 11.28
N ALA A 279 -17.48 -10.34 11.49
CA ALA A 279 -17.31 -11.79 11.49
C ALA A 279 -18.19 -12.46 12.57
N VAL A 280 -18.23 -11.89 13.79
CA VAL A 280 -19.06 -12.37 14.89
C VAL A 280 -20.55 -12.21 14.57
N GLN A 281 -20.97 -11.08 14.02
CA GLN A 281 -22.36 -10.86 13.60
C GLN A 281 -22.82 -11.89 12.56
N TRP A 282 -21.98 -12.18 11.57
CA TRP A 282 -22.26 -13.22 10.57
C TRP A 282 -22.33 -14.62 11.17
N HIS A 283 -21.49 -14.91 12.16
CA HIS A 283 -21.52 -16.21 12.84
C HIS A 283 -22.84 -16.38 13.62
N ILE A 284 -23.26 -15.34 14.36
CA ILE A 284 -24.52 -15.35 15.11
C ILE A 284 -25.74 -15.47 14.18
N LEU A 285 -25.75 -14.77 13.04
CA LEU A 285 -26.83 -14.87 12.07
C LEU A 285 -26.91 -16.27 11.44
N ARG A 286 -25.77 -16.89 11.16
CA ARG A 286 -25.72 -18.28 10.64
C ARG A 286 -26.17 -19.32 11.65
N SER A 287 -25.96 -19.09 12.93
CA SER A 287 -26.37 -20.04 13.97
C SER A 287 -27.88 -19.96 14.26
N LYS A 288 -28.57 -18.92 13.75
CA LYS A 288 -30.02 -18.74 13.89
C LYS A 288 -30.81 -19.20 12.66
N LEU A 289 -30.13 -19.54 11.56
CA LEU A 289 -30.69 -20.15 10.35
C LEU A 289 -30.50 -21.66 10.38
#